data_bd99a677247070971fa212f448fcfb02
#
_entry.id   bd99a677247070971fa212f448fcfb02
#
_cell.length_a   1.000
_cell.length_b   1.000
_cell.length_c   1.000
_cell.angle_alpha   90.00
_cell.angle_beta   90.00
_cell.angle_gamma   90.00
#
_symmetry.space_group_name_H-M   'P 1'
#
loop_
_entity.id
_entity.type
_entity.pdbx_description
1 polymer ?
#
loop_
_entity_poly.entity_id
_entity_poly.type
_entity_poly.pdbx_seq_one_letter_code
_entity_poly.pdbx_strand_id
1 'polypeptide(L)'
;KIDYVAIETYNLYNGEPMTLIMAESRINAYLKADQECKEGDLLPFDKEKKQCPWRIVDRMKGTELEGMRYEQLMPWVKPCEKVDDFAPKFVTEYAAAHPEKVFASEDGRDKFVEMESEAFRVILGDYVTTEDGTGIVHIAPTFGADDAKVAKDANIPALYLINKKGETRPMVDLQGKFYLIDELDNNFVNACVDKEAYAHHAGDY
;
A
#
# COMPACT_ATOMS: atom_id res chain seq x y z
N LYS A 1 15.09 -8.06 13.21
CA LYS A 1 16.49 -7.75 13.61
C LYS A 1 16.79 -6.26 13.49
N ILE A 2 15.99 -5.50 12.79
CA ILE A 2 16.13 -4.05 12.62
C ILE A 2 15.35 -3.36 13.74
N ASP A 3 15.96 -2.34 14.34
CA ASP A 3 15.32 -1.46 15.29
C ASP A 3 14.67 -0.29 14.55
N TYR A 4 13.41 -0.02 14.87
CA TYR A 4 12.63 1.08 14.31
C TYR A 4 12.28 2.10 15.37
N VAL A 5 12.02 3.30 14.93
CA VAL A 5 11.59 4.42 15.77
C VAL A 5 10.34 5.06 15.19
N ALA A 6 9.47 5.53 16.09
CA ALA A 6 8.43 6.49 15.76
C ALA A 6 8.96 7.89 16.07
N ILE A 7 8.89 8.79 15.11
CA ILE A 7 9.46 10.13 15.16
C ILE A 7 8.36 11.16 14.92
N GLU A 8 8.08 12.00 15.88
CA GLU A 8 7.27 13.20 15.67
C GLU A 8 8.10 14.27 14.95
N THR A 9 7.52 14.83 13.92
CA THR A 9 8.11 15.88 13.09
C THR A 9 7.01 16.59 12.29
N TYR A 10 7.39 17.30 11.24
CA TYR A 10 6.47 18.00 10.36
C TYR A 10 6.67 17.61 8.91
N ASN A 11 5.59 17.63 8.14
CA ASN A 11 5.65 17.54 6.70
C ASN A 11 6.31 18.79 6.12
N LEU A 12 7.40 18.62 5.39
CA LEU A 12 8.19 19.74 4.85
C LEU A 12 7.45 20.61 3.83
N TYR A 13 6.40 20.06 3.21
CA TYR A 13 5.65 20.75 2.14
C TYR A 13 4.55 21.67 2.71
N ASN A 14 3.78 21.17 3.67
CA ASN A 14 2.63 21.90 4.23
C ASN A 14 2.81 22.34 5.68
N GLY A 15 3.83 21.85 6.39
CA GLY A 15 4.10 22.19 7.79
C GLY A 15 3.18 21.48 8.80
N GLU A 16 2.39 20.49 8.35
CA GLU A 16 1.50 19.74 9.23
C GLU A 16 2.29 18.76 10.10
N PRO A 17 1.92 18.61 11.39
CA PRO A 17 2.52 17.61 12.26
C PRO A 17 2.30 16.20 11.72
N MET A 18 3.32 15.36 11.83
CA MET A 18 3.26 13.96 11.40
C MET A 18 4.14 13.06 12.26
N THR A 19 3.83 11.79 12.30
CA THR A 19 4.70 10.75 12.88
C THR A 19 5.25 9.88 11.76
N LEU A 20 6.57 9.72 11.71
CA LEU A 20 7.27 8.85 10.78
C LEU A 20 7.71 7.58 11.50
N ILE A 21 7.64 6.42 10.83
CA ILE A 21 8.26 5.18 11.26
C ILE A 21 9.40 4.87 10.30
N MET A 22 10.60 4.66 10.82
CA MET A 22 11.77 4.26 10.04
C MET A 22 12.79 3.50 10.88
N ALA A 23 13.72 2.83 10.22
CA ALA A 23 14.85 2.21 10.91
C ALA A 23 15.68 3.27 11.65
N GLU A 24 16.00 3.02 12.93
CA GLU A 24 16.73 3.96 13.79
C GLU A 24 18.09 4.35 13.17
N SER A 25 18.78 3.40 12.55
CA SER A 25 20.05 3.65 11.86
C SER A 25 19.95 4.58 10.65
N ARG A 26 18.74 4.85 10.15
CA ARG A 26 18.51 5.69 8.96
C ARG A 26 18.13 7.12 9.28
N ILE A 27 17.91 7.48 10.53
CA ILE A 27 17.47 8.81 10.96
C ILE A 27 18.33 9.90 10.31
N ASN A 28 19.65 9.82 10.45
CA ASN A 28 20.57 10.86 9.98
C ASN A 28 20.63 11.00 8.45
N ALA A 29 20.06 10.07 7.69
CA ALA A 29 19.93 10.19 6.24
C ALA A 29 18.77 11.10 5.82
N TYR A 30 17.78 11.30 6.69
CA TYR A 30 16.56 12.03 6.41
C TYR A 30 16.35 13.24 7.29
N LEU A 31 16.80 13.18 8.55
CA LEU A 31 16.58 14.21 9.55
C LEU A 31 17.93 14.77 10.04
N LYS A 32 17.98 16.08 10.21
CA LYS A 32 19.21 16.75 10.67
C LYS A 32 19.37 16.60 12.17
N ALA A 33 20.53 16.10 12.61
CA ALA A 33 20.83 15.85 14.01
C ALA A 33 20.77 17.11 14.90
N ASP A 34 21.09 18.29 14.34
CA ASP A 34 21.01 19.56 15.03
C ASP A 34 19.59 20.08 15.26
N GLN A 35 18.59 19.41 14.70
CA GLN A 35 17.16 19.73 14.85
C GLN A 35 16.42 18.74 15.77
N GLU A 36 17.14 17.83 16.39
CA GLU A 36 16.57 16.90 17.37
C GLU A 36 16.18 17.60 18.66
N CYS A 37 14.91 17.45 19.05
CA CYS A 37 14.39 17.86 20.34
C CYS A 37 14.57 16.72 21.35
N LYS A 38 15.68 16.71 22.08
CA LYS A 38 16.02 15.62 23.04
C LYS A 38 15.17 15.66 24.31
N GLU A 39 14.72 16.83 24.68
CA GLU A 39 13.93 17.06 25.90
C GLU A 39 12.76 18.01 25.59
N GLY A 40 11.65 17.83 26.29
CA GLY A 40 10.46 18.65 26.16
C GLY A 40 9.60 18.38 24.92
N ASP A 41 8.79 19.36 24.56
CA ASP A 41 7.88 19.27 23.41
C ASP A 41 8.61 19.49 22.08
N LEU A 42 7.97 19.03 20.99
CA LEU A 42 8.44 19.30 19.66
C LEU A 42 8.39 20.82 19.40
N LEU A 43 9.54 21.40 18.99
CA LEU A 43 9.61 22.81 18.63
C LEU A 43 8.75 23.11 17.39
N PRO A 44 8.27 24.36 17.22
CA PRO A 44 7.48 24.71 16.04
C PRO A 44 8.27 24.57 14.72
N PHE A 45 7.56 24.19 13.65
CA PHE A 45 8.09 24.21 12.30
C PHE A 45 8.36 25.65 11.84
N ASP A 46 9.53 25.90 11.26
CA ASP A 46 9.91 27.20 10.69
C ASP A 46 10.36 27.03 9.24
N LYS A 47 9.43 27.28 8.33
CA LYS A 47 9.69 27.14 6.88
C LYS A 47 10.70 28.15 6.37
N GLU A 48 10.72 29.36 6.92
CA GLU A 48 11.63 30.43 6.47
C GLU A 48 13.07 30.09 6.85
N LYS A 49 13.28 29.57 8.06
CA LYS A 49 14.59 29.11 8.53
C LYS A 49 14.96 27.71 8.07
N LYS A 50 14.05 27.02 7.34
CA LYS A 50 14.21 25.62 6.94
C LYS A 50 14.49 24.68 8.14
N GLN A 51 13.84 24.98 9.27
CA GLN A 51 13.93 24.17 10.48
C GLN A 51 12.72 23.23 10.56
N CYS A 52 13.03 21.93 10.57
CA CYS A 52 12.05 20.87 10.74
C CYS A 52 12.43 20.06 11.98
N PRO A 53 12.03 20.51 13.16
CA PRO A 53 12.36 19.82 14.41
C PRO A 53 11.77 18.42 14.44
N TRP A 54 12.41 17.53 15.16
CA TRP A 54 11.96 16.16 15.32
C TRP A 54 12.35 15.59 16.68
N ARG A 55 11.61 14.58 17.14
CA ARG A 55 11.93 13.83 18.35
C ARG A 55 11.49 12.38 18.22
N ILE A 56 12.23 11.48 18.84
CA ILE A 56 11.82 10.08 18.96
C ILE A 56 10.78 9.98 20.07
N VAL A 57 9.62 9.40 19.77
CA VAL A 57 8.54 9.18 20.73
C VAL A 57 8.38 7.73 21.11
N ASP A 58 8.85 6.80 20.26
CA ASP A 58 8.80 5.37 20.57
C ASP A 58 9.92 4.61 19.86
N ARG A 59 10.24 3.42 20.38
CA ARG A 59 11.21 2.47 19.81
C ARG A 59 10.58 1.09 19.78
N MET A 60 10.75 0.38 18.65
CA MET A 60 10.12 -0.91 18.43
C MET A 60 11.00 -1.82 17.58
N LYS A 61 10.82 -3.12 17.70
CA LYS A 61 11.42 -4.10 16.79
C LYS A 61 10.57 -4.24 15.53
N GLY A 62 11.16 -4.58 14.39
CA GLY A 62 10.42 -4.80 13.16
C GLY A 62 9.31 -5.86 13.30
N THR A 63 9.49 -6.85 14.19
CA THR A 63 8.46 -7.86 14.50
C THR A 63 7.22 -7.29 15.20
N GLU A 64 7.31 -6.14 15.82
CA GLU A 64 6.18 -5.47 16.48
C GLU A 64 5.34 -4.67 15.46
N LEU A 65 5.88 -4.42 14.27
CA LEU A 65 5.17 -3.78 13.16
C LEU A 65 4.33 -4.78 12.35
N GLU A 66 4.55 -6.09 12.49
CA GLU A 66 3.84 -7.12 11.74
C GLU A 66 2.34 -7.01 11.94
N GLY A 67 1.58 -7.03 10.85
CA GLY A 67 0.13 -6.93 10.86
C GLY A 67 -0.41 -5.51 11.04
N MET A 68 0.44 -4.51 11.29
CA MET A 68 0.00 -3.10 11.31
C MET A 68 -0.65 -2.77 9.97
N ARG A 69 -1.84 -2.18 10.03
CA ARG A 69 -2.60 -1.80 8.84
C ARG A 69 -2.40 -0.33 8.52
N TYR A 70 -2.48 -0.01 7.24
CA TYR A 70 -2.39 1.35 6.75
C TYR A 70 -3.46 1.63 5.70
N GLU A 71 -3.80 2.88 5.50
CA GLU A 71 -4.72 3.31 4.46
C GLU A 71 -4.06 3.21 3.08
N GLN A 72 -4.81 2.71 2.11
CA GLN A 72 -4.37 2.66 0.72
C GLN A 72 -4.13 4.09 0.20
N LEU A 73 -2.98 4.33 -0.44
CA LEU A 73 -2.64 5.66 -0.98
C LEU A 73 -3.57 6.14 -2.10
N MET A 74 -4.09 5.21 -2.90
CA MET A 74 -5.01 5.46 -4.00
C MET A 74 -6.25 4.55 -3.83
N PRO A 75 -7.19 4.90 -2.92
CA PRO A 75 -8.26 4.00 -2.49
C PRO A 75 -9.42 3.89 -3.50
N TRP A 76 -9.15 4.14 -4.76
CA TRP A 76 -10.18 4.13 -5.81
C TRP A 76 -10.55 2.73 -6.29
N VAL A 77 -9.66 1.76 -6.08
CA VAL A 77 -9.83 0.38 -6.50
C VAL A 77 -9.50 -0.54 -5.33
N LYS A 78 -10.40 -1.46 -5.03
CA LYS A 78 -10.18 -2.51 -4.04
C LYS A 78 -9.47 -3.70 -4.67
N PRO A 79 -8.51 -4.32 -3.97
CA PRO A 79 -7.91 -5.58 -4.42
C PRO A 79 -8.95 -6.67 -4.60
N CYS A 80 -8.79 -7.46 -5.64
CA CYS A 80 -9.58 -8.67 -5.86
C CYS A 80 -8.71 -9.79 -6.44
N GLU A 81 -9.15 -11.03 -6.29
CA GLU A 81 -8.46 -12.19 -6.83
C GLU A 81 -9.43 -13.05 -7.64
N LYS A 82 -8.90 -13.71 -8.68
CA LYS A 82 -9.68 -14.66 -9.47
C LYS A 82 -9.90 -15.94 -8.66
N VAL A 83 -11.13 -16.46 -8.68
CA VAL A 83 -11.53 -17.69 -8.00
C VAL A 83 -11.70 -18.79 -9.06
N ASP A 84 -10.69 -19.61 -9.22
CA ASP A 84 -10.69 -20.77 -10.13
C ASP A 84 -9.90 -21.95 -9.53
N ASP A 85 -9.76 -23.04 -10.29
CA ASP A 85 -9.07 -24.25 -9.85
C ASP A 85 -7.56 -24.06 -9.61
N PHE A 86 -6.98 -22.96 -10.11
CA PHE A 86 -5.58 -22.61 -9.96
C PHE A 86 -5.34 -21.50 -8.93
N ALA A 87 -6.43 -20.95 -8.35
CA ALA A 87 -6.33 -19.92 -7.34
C ALA A 87 -5.57 -20.41 -6.10
N PRO A 88 -4.75 -19.56 -5.48
CA PRO A 88 -4.12 -19.90 -4.22
C PRO A 88 -5.16 -20.30 -3.16
N LYS A 89 -4.77 -21.22 -2.28
CA LYS A 89 -5.69 -21.75 -1.24
C LYS A 89 -6.32 -20.65 -0.39
N PHE A 90 -5.56 -19.61 -0.01
CA PHE A 90 -6.09 -18.50 0.78
C PHE A 90 -7.22 -17.75 0.06
N VAL A 91 -7.17 -17.64 -1.28
CA VAL A 91 -8.21 -16.99 -2.09
C VAL A 91 -9.49 -17.83 -2.08
N THR A 92 -9.38 -19.14 -2.31
CA THR A 92 -10.55 -20.04 -2.33
C THR A 92 -11.20 -20.18 -0.95
N GLU A 93 -10.41 -20.22 0.12
CA GLU A 93 -10.89 -20.24 1.49
C GLU A 93 -11.59 -18.91 1.86
N TYR A 94 -10.99 -17.78 1.47
CA TYR A 94 -11.59 -16.47 1.69
C TYR A 94 -12.92 -16.31 0.93
N ALA A 95 -12.96 -16.70 -0.34
CA ALA A 95 -14.19 -16.65 -1.14
C ALA A 95 -15.30 -17.54 -0.57
N ALA A 96 -14.96 -18.70 -0.03
CA ALA A 96 -15.92 -19.57 0.63
C ALA A 96 -16.46 -18.99 1.95
N ALA A 97 -15.62 -18.26 2.70
CA ALA A 97 -16.00 -17.59 3.94
C ALA A 97 -16.78 -16.28 3.71
N HIS A 98 -16.63 -15.65 2.54
CA HIS A 98 -17.22 -14.36 2.18
C HIS A 98 -17.95 -14.41 0.84
N PRO A 99 -19.01 -15.24 0.71
CA PRO A 99 -19.74 -15.39 -0.57
C PRO A 99 -20.39 -14.08 -1.05
N GLU A 100 -20.67 -13.14 -0.16
CA GLU A 100 -21.20 -11.81 -0.46
C GLU A 100 -20.21 -10.90 -1.19
N LYS A 101 -18.92 -11.20 -1.12
CA LYS A 101 -17.83 -10.48 -1.80
C LYS A 101 -17.45 -11.09 -3.14
N VAL A 102 -18.05 -12.23 -3.49
CA VAL A 102 -17.78 -12.91 -4.77
C VAL A 102 -18.67 -12.29 -5.86
N PHE A 103 -18.06 -11.98 -7.00
CA PHE A 103 -18.77 -11.50 -8.18
C PHE A 103 -18.29 -12.22 -9.45
N ALA A 104 -19.14 -12.26 -10.46
CA ALA A 104 -18.79 -12.80 -11.77
C ALA A 104 -18.33 -11.69 -12.71
N SER A 105 -17.47 -12.00 -13.68
CA SER A 105 -17.23 -11.11 -14.83
C SER A 105 -18.54 -10.82 -15.58
N GLU A 106 -18.58 -9.72 -16.32
CA GLU A 106 -19.76 -9.30 -17.08
C GLU A 106 -20.24 -10.38 -18.08
N ASP A 107 -19.31 -11.14 -18.65
CA ASP A 107 -19.61 -12.26 -19.55
C ASP A 107 -19.92 -13.58 -18.82
N GLY A 108 -19.86 -13.60 -17.51
CA GLY A 108 -20.18 -14.74 -16.64
C GLY A 108 -19.19 -15.90 -16.66
N ARG A 109 -18.04 -15.76 -17.33
CA ARG A 109 -17.06 -16.85 -17.47
C ARG A 109 -16.15 -17.00 -16.27
N ASP A 110 -15.78 -15.89 -15.64
CA ASP A 110 -14.83 -15.86 -14.54
C ASP A 110 -15.52 -15.40 -13.25
N LYS A 111 -14.98 -15.83 -12.12
CA LYS A 111 -15.38 -15.37 -10.79
C LYS A 111 -14.20 -14.70 -10.10
N PHE A 112 -14.51 -13.68 -9.31
CA PHE A 112 -13.56 -12.92 -8.53
C PHE A 112 -14.09 -12.72 -7.11
N VAL A 113 -13.20 -12.45 -6.17
CA VAL A 113 -13.56 -12.09 -4.79
C VAL A 113 -12.83 -10.80 -4.39
N GLU A 114 -13.56 -9.84 -3.84
CA GLU A 114 -12.99 -8.62 -3.26
C GLU A 114 -12.27 -8.97 -1.95
N MET A 115 -11.01 -8.51 -1.78
CA MET A 115 -10.13 -8.90 -0.68
C MET A 115 -9.41 -7.72 -0.01
N GLU A 116 -10.01 -6.53 0.01
CA GLU A 116 -9.41 -5.33 0.62
C GLU A 116 -8.98 -5.58 2.08
N SER A 117 -9.75 -6.37 2.83
CA SER A 117 -9.45 -6.70 4.22
C SER A 117 -8.14 -7.48 4.40
N GLU A 118 -7.62 -8.11 3.37
CA GLU A 118 -6.37 -8.90 3.41
C GLU A 118 -5.15 -8.12 2.91
N ALA A 119 -5.37 -6.97 2.28
CA ALA A 119 -4.32 -6.09 1.76
C ALA A 119 -3.88 -5.03 2.77
N PHE A 120 -2.96 -4.16 2.37
CA PHE A 120 -2.53 -2.94 3.08
C PHE A 120 -2.12 -3.17 4.53
N ARG A 121 -1.27 -4.16 4.75
CA ARG A 121 -0.68 -4.50 6.05
C ARG A 121 0.83 -4.71 5.95
N VAL A 122 1.51 -4.45 7.05
CA VAL A 122 2.94 -4.70 7.18
C VAL A 122 3.19 -6.20 7.31
N ILE A 123 4.16 -6.70 6.55
CA ILE A 123 4.64 -8.08 6.61
C ILE A 123 6.14 -8.10 6.95
N LEU A 124 6.63 -9.21 7.45
CA LEU A 124 8.06 -9.38 7.71
C LEU A 124 8.78 -9.82 6.43
N GLY A 125 9.96 -9.22 6.18
CA GLY A 125 10.85 -9.57 5.08
C GLY A 125 12.28 -9.67 5.55
N ASP A 126 12.95 -10.79 5.29
CA ASP A 126 14.36 -11.01 5.61
C ASP A 126 15.32 -10.34 4.62
N TYR A 127 14.80 -9.90 3.48
CA TYR A 127 15.48 -9.13 2.44
C TYR A 127 15.58 -7.63 2.73
N VAL A 128 14.88 -7.12 3.76
CA VAL A 128 14.94 -5.70 4.13
C VAL A 128 16.29 -5.38 4.74
N THR A 129 16.94 -4.34 4.20
CA THR A 129 18.25 -3.84 4.68
C THR A 129 18.11 -2.40 5.19
N THR A 130 19.17 -1.93 5.85
CA THR A 130 19.33 -0.54 6.29
C THR A 130 20.48 0.18 5.59
N GLU A 131 20.96 -0.37 4.49
CA GLU A 131 22.01 0.25 3.67
C GLU A 131 21.48 1.43 2.88
N ASP A 132 20.22 1.32 2.43
CA ASP A 132 19.50 2.35 1.69
C ASP A 132 18.06 2.47 2.18
N GLY A 133 17.35 3.53 1.74
CA GLY A 133 15.95 3.77 2.08
C GLY A 133 15.69 3.98 3.58
N THR A 134 14.48 3.75 4.00
CA THR A 134 14.00 3.93 5.39
C THR A 134 14.01 2.65 6.23
N GLY A 135 14.40 1.52 5.64
CA GLY A 135 14.25 0.19 6.26
C GLY A 135 12.82 -0.36 6.16
N ILE A 136 11.95 0.30 5.41
CA ILE A 136 10.59 -0.16 5.06
C ILE A 136 10.52 -0.21 3.54
N VAL A 137 10.12 -1.36 2.98
CA VAL A 137 10.05 -1.61 1.55
C VAL A 137 8.58 -1.69 1.14
N HIS A 138 8.20 -0.91 0.12
CA HIS A 138 6.88 -1.02 -0.51
C HIS A 138 6.86 -2.24 -1.43
N ILE A 139 5.80 -3.04 -1.33
CA ILE A 139 5.58 -4.23 -2.16
C ILE A 139 4.44 -3.95 -3.15
N ALA A 140 4.73 -4.07 -4.44
CA ALA A 140 3.79 -3.85 -5.54
C ALA A 140 3.62 -5.12 -6.39
N PRO A 141 2.74 -6.07 -6.01
CA PRO A 141 2.65 -7.41 -6.61
C PRO A 141 2.39 -7.42 -8.12
N THR A 142 1.74 -6.38 -8.66
CA THR A 142 1.43 -6.24 -10.09
C THR A 142 2.58 -5.69 -10.93
N PHE A 143 3.65 -5.16 -10.31
CA PHE A 143 4.74 -4.48 -11.01
C PHE A 143 6.12 -5.15 -10.86
N GLY A 144 6.27 -6.09 -9.93
CA GLY A 144 7.53 -6.79 -9.70
C GLY A 144 7.35 -8.29 -9.51
N ALA A 145 8.20 -9.11 -10.15
CA ALA A 145 8.14 -10.57 -10.01
C ALA A 145 8.49 -11.02 -8.58
N ASP A 146 9.48 -10.37 -7.96
CA ASP A 146 9.86 -10.63 -6.57
C ASP A 146 8.77 -10.17 -5.61
N ASP A 147 8.18 -9.01 -5.85
CA ASP A 147 7.05 -8.48 -5.08
C ASP A 147 5.83 -9.42 -5.16
N ALA A 148 5.52 -9.92 -6.37
CA ALA A 148 4.44 -10.88 -6.57
C ALA A 148 4.66 -12.17 -5.78
N LYS A 149 5.89 -12.67 -5.72
CA LYS A 149 6.26 -13.84 -4.93
C LYS A 149 6.10 -13.58 -3.43
N VAL A 150 6.66 -12.48 -2.94
CA VAL A 150 6.55 -12.08 -1.53
C VAL A 150 5.09 -11.91 -1.10
N ALA A 151 4.27 -11.24 -1.91
CA ALA A 151 2.85 -11.06 -1.65
C ALA A 151 2.10 -12.40 -1.58
N LYS A 152 2.38 -13.31 -2.55
CA LYS A 152 1.77 -14.65 -2.56
C LYS A 152 2.15 -15.45 -1.31
N ASP A 153 3.42 -15.45 -0.92
CA ASP A 153 3.92 -16.16 0.26
C ASP A 153 3.31 -15.61 1.55
N ALA A 154 2.97 -14.32 1.58
CA ALA A 154 2.32 -13.64 2.70
C ALA A 154 0.78 -13.60 2.61
N ASN A 155 0.16 -14.22 1.60
CA ASN A 155 -1.28 -14.17 1.35
C ASN A 155 -1.83 -12.74 1.19
N ILE A 156 -1.09 -11.89 0.48
CA ILE A 156 -1.51 -10.52 0.14
C ILE A 156 -2.12 -10.54 -1.26
N PRO A 157 -3.38 -10.12 -1.44
CA PRO A 157 -3.99 -10.03 -2.76
C PRO A 157 -3.35 -8.92 -3.59
N ALA A 158 -3.32 -9.12 -4.91
CA ALA A 158 -2.81 -8.13 -5.85
C ALA A 158 -3.85 -7.04 -6.13
N LEU A 159 -3.37 -5.84 -6.44
CA LEU A 159 -4.18 -4.73 -6.91
C LEU A 159 -4.10 -4.65 -8.43
N TYR A 160 -5.17 -4.99 -9.12
CA TYR A 160 -5.29 -4.92 -10.56
C TYR A 160 -6.72 -4.54 -11.00
N LEU A 161 -6.87 -4.21 -12.26
CA LEU A 161 -8.16 -3.95 -12.91
C LEU A 161 -8.60 -5.19 -13.70
N ILE A 162 -9.91 -5.29 -13.96
CA ILE A 162 -10.48 -6.31 -14.84
C ILE A 162 -11.10 -5.57 -16.05
N ASN A 163 -10.64 -5.92 -17.24
CA ASN A 163 -11.16 -5.32 -18.47
C ASN A 163 -12.46 -6.02 -18.95
N LYS A 164 -13.09 -5.47 -20.01
CA LYS A 164 -14.33 -6.02 -20.63
C LYS A 164 -14.23 -7.48 -21.11
N LYS A 165 -13.01 -8.01 -21.22
CA LYS A 165 -12.77 -9.41 -21.62
C LYS A 165 -12.57 -10.36 -20.43
N GLY A 166 -12.69 -9.86 -19.19
CA GLY A 166 -12.38 -10.60 -17.97
C GLY A 166 -10.89 -10.79 -17.69
N GLU A 167 -10.01 -10.08 -18.41
CA GLU A 167 -8.56 -10.17 -18.22
C GLU A 167 -8.09 -9.18 -17.16
N THR A 168 -7.17 -9.63 -16.30
CA THR A 168 -6.52 -8.75 -15.30
C THR A 168 -5.50 -7.83 -15.96
N ARG A 169 -5.43 -6.60 -15.47
CA ARG A 169 -4.51 -5.55 -15.92
C ARG A 169 -3.93 -4.80 -14.73
N PRO A 170 -2.69 -4.30 -14.81
CA PRO A 170 -2.23 -3.27 -13.88
C PRO A 170 -3.16 -2.06 -13.91
N MET A 171 -3.08 -1.18 -12.92
CA MET A 171 -3.90 0.04 -12.88
C MET A 171 -3.62 1.01 -14.03
N VAL A 172 -2.43 0.93 -14.61
CA VAL A 172 -1.99 1.78 -15.72
C VAL A 172 -1.58 0.94 -16.92
N ASP A 173 -1.68 1.53 -18.09
CA ASP A 173 -1.20 0.96 -19.34
C ASP A 173 0.34 1.02 -19.48
N LEU A 174 0.87 0.60 -20.63
CA LEU A 174 2.32 0.60 -20.90
C LEU A 174 2.93 2.01 -21.00
N GLN A 175 2.11 3.04 -21.14
CA GLN A 175 2.51 4.44 -21.13
C GLN A 175 2.42 5.07 -19.74
N GLY A 176 1.91 4.35 -18.73
CA GLY A 176 1.70 4.84 -17.39
C GLY A 176 0.36 5.55 -17.18
N LYS A 177 -0.55 5.46 -18.14
CA LYS A 177 -1.86 6.12 -18.12
C LYS A 177 -2.92 5.24 -17.47
N PHE A 178 -3.72 5.80 -16.56
CA PHE A 178 -4.86 5.10 -15.96
C PHE A 178 -5.91 4.75 -17.00
N TYR A 179 -6.41 3.51 -16.96
CA TYR A 179 -7.49 3.06 -17.85
C TYR A 179 -8.78 3.86 -17.64
N LEU A 180 -9.56 4.03 -18.70
CA LEU A 180 -10.90 4.64 -18.58
C LEU A 180 -11.88 3.63 -17.95
N ILE A 181 -12.89 4.14 -17.23
CA ILE A 181 -13.88 3.29 -16.55
C ILE A 181 -14.67 2.43 -17.57
N ASP A 182 -14.95 2.95 -18.75
CA ASP A 182 -15.68 2.25 -19.81
C ASP A 182 -14.89 1.11 -20.48
N GLU A 183 -13.58 1.04 -20.26
CA GLU A 183 -12.72 -0.08 -20.65
C GLU A 183 -12.77 -1.25 -19.67
N LEU A 184 -13.31 -1.03 -18.46
CA LEU A 184 -13.34 -2.00 -17.37
C LEU A 184 -14.65 -2.83 -17.38
N ASP A 185 -14.57 -4.03 -16.80
CA ASP A 185 -15.72 -4.90 -16.55
C ASP A 185 -16.73 -4.22 -15.61
N ASN A 186 -18.01 -4.17 -15.97
CA ASN A 186 -19.02 -3.44 -15.20
C ASN A 186 -19.28 -4.05 -13.82
N ASN A 187 -19.20 -5.38 -13.70
CA ASN A 187 -19.40 -6.05 -12.40
C ASN A 187 -18.22 -5.79 -11.47
N PHE A 188 -17.00 -5.81 -12.00
CA PHE A 188 -15.80 -5.39 -11.28
C PHE A 188 -15.91 -3.93 -10.82
N VAL A 189 -16.30 -3.02 -11.71
CA VAL A 189 -16.47 -1.60 -11.37
C VAL A 189 -17.50 -1.43 -10.24
N ASN A 190 -18.61 -2.16 -10.27
CA ASN A 190 -19.62 -2.09 -9.22
C ASN A 190 -19.17 -2.69 -7.88
N ALA A 191 -18.30 -3.73 -7.91
CA ALA A 191 -17.83 -4.42 -6.71
C ALA A 191 -16.60 -3.75 -6.07
N CYS A 192 -15.67 -3.25 -6.89
CA CYS A 192 -14.33 -2.91 -6.46
C CYS A 192 -13.88 -1.48 -6.76
N VAL A 193 -14.65 -0.65 -7.48
CA VAL A 193 -14.21 0.68 -7.91
C VAL A 193 -15.08 1.77 -7.30
N ASP A 194 -14.44 2.73 -6.63
CA ASP A 194 -15.05 4.03 -6.35
C ASP A 194 -15.08 4.84 -7.65
N LYS A 195 -16.25 4.89 -8.27
CA LYS A 195 -16.43 5.49 -9.62
C LYS A 195 -16.15 6.99 -9.62
N GLU A 196 -16.51 7.68 -8.54
CA GLU A 196 -16.35 9.13 -8.46
C GLU A 196 -14.84 9.47 -8.30
N ALA A 197 -14.18 8.84 -7.34
CA ALA A 197 -12.77 9.06 -7.10
C ALA A 197 -11.92 8.62 -8.31
N TYR A 198 -12.21 7.44 -8.89
CA TYR A 198 -11.48 6.93 -10.05
C TYR A 198 -11.64 7.81 -11.29
N ALA A 199 -12.84 8.36 -11.53
CA ALA A 199 -13.11 9.19 -12.71
C ALA A 199 -12.26 10.47 -12.78
N HIS A 200 -11.83 10.99 -11.63
CA HIS A 200 -10.92 12.15 -11.58
C HIS A 200 -9.50 11.84 -12.11
N HIS A 201 -9.12 10.56 -12.14
CA HIS A 201 -7.78 10.12 -12.53
C HIS A 201 -7.77 9.30 -13.82
N ALA A 202 -8.95 8.84 -14.28
CA ALA A 202 -9.08 8.04 -15.51
C ALA A 202 -8.53 8.81 -16.71
N GLY A 203 -7.54 8.22 -17.38
CA GLY A 203 -6.87 8.84 -18.52
C GLY A 203 -5.72 9.78 -18.15
N ASP A 204 -5.41 10.02 -16.88
CA ASP A 204 -4.23 10.77 -16.42
C ASP A 204 -2.97 9.88 -16.37
N TYR A 205 -1.80 10.53 -16.30
CA TYR A 205 -0.49 9.88 -16.13
C TYR A 205 -0.06 9.88 -14.67
#